data_628349a62bb6e07ccec0449245bf7fb7
#
_entry.id   628349a62bb6e07ccec0449245bf7fb7
#
_cell.length_a   1.000
_cell.length_b   1.000
_cell.length_c   1.000
_cell.angle_alpha   90.00
_cell.angle_beta   90.00
_cell.angle_gamma   90.00
#
_symmetry.space_group_name_H-M   'P 1'
#
loop_
_entity.id
_entity.type
_entity.pdbx_description
1 polymer ?
#
loop_
_entity_poly.entity_id
_entity_poly.type
_entity_poly.pdbx_seq_one_letter_code
_entity_poly.pdbx_strand_id
1 'polypeptide(L)'
;LRLSDGRIMVPGQLRAQPNEEVRVGNHEAPAASAVSAILTHLQTSFGQNKDARRQLISALAYHHRLAWTHPFIDGNGRVTRMMTHLQLLQLGLRPHLWSLSRGLARRHEDYYRMLAMADRPREGDLDGRGQMSQRHYFAFIEFMLDVCHDQVDYMIAALDRKRMHERLIRAFKNNERMLEMGIRPESGPAVAALLLQGSMPRSDLKTFTGLSARPAIDELSRLIRAGIVVSPTPKSRIVEPGLPAWFAAEIFPDLHRRFQ
;
A
#
# COMPACT_ATOMS: atom_id res chain seq x y z
N LEU A 1 18.97 18.06 -3.44
CA LEU A 1 17.68 18.76 -3.45
C LEU A 1 17.76 19.98 -2.53
N ARG A 2 17.27 21.14 -2.98
CA ARG A 2 17.20 22.35 -2.14
C ARG A 2 15.81 22.39 -1.48
N LEU A 3 15.77 22.48 -0.16
CA LEU A 3 14.54 22.61 0.62
C LEU A 3 14.01 24.04 0.58
N SER A 4 12.75 24.25 0.99
CA SER A 4 12.12 25.57 1.05
C SER A 4 12.79 26.54 2.01
N ASP A 5 13.48 26.04 3.04
CA ASP A 5 14.27 26.79 4.01
C ASP A 5 15.73 27.05 3.57
N GLY A 6 16.09 26.69 2.33
CA GLY A 6 17.41 26.89 1.74
C GLY A 6 18.44 25.81 2.05
N ARG A 7 18.16 24.85 2.95
CA ARG A 7 19.06 23.72 3.25
C ARG A 7 19.22 22.80 2.02
N ILE A 8 20.37 22.16 1.91
CA ILE A 8 20.65 21.18 0.85
C ILE A 8 20.49 19.80 1.45
N MET A 9 19.52 19.04 0.91
CA MET A 9 19.33 17.65 1.25
C MET A 9 20.12 16.76 0.29
N VAL A 10 20.94 15.89 0.85
CA VAL A 10 21.60 14.80 0.12
C VAL A 10 20.78 13.53 0.32
N PRO A 11 20.26 12.90 -0.74
CA PRO A 11 19.49 11.67 -0.61
C PRO A 11 20.25 10.56 0.12
N GLY A 12 19.61 9.93 1.10
CA GLY A 12 20.21 8.85 1.89
C GLY A 12 21.13 9.30 3.03
N GLN A 13 21.46 10.58 3.14
CA GLN A 13 22.27 11.10 4.22
C GLN A 13 21.42 11.29 5.48
N LEU A 14 21.87 10.68 6.59
CA LEU A 14 21.29 10.91 7.90
C LEU A 14 21.71 12.29 8.41
N ARG A 15 20.81 12.96 9.12
CA ARG A 15 21.18 14.18 9.84
C ARG A 15 22.17 13.85 10.98
N ALA A 16 23.20 14.63 11.11
CA ALA A 16 24.28 14.42 12.07
C ALA A 16 24.80 15.74 12.67
N GLN A 17 24.57 16.85 12.01
CA GLN A 17 25.12 18.15 12.38
C GLN A 17 24.13 18.99 13.20
N PRO A 18 24.59 19.87 14.08
CA PRO A 18 23.71 20.73 14.89
C PRO A 18 22.75 21.62 14.08
N ASN A 19 23.11 22.00 12.86
CA ASN A 19 22.26 22.77 11.95
C ASN A 19 21.22 21.93 11.19
N GLU A 20 21.18 20.62 11.44
CA GLU A 20 20.23 19.67 10.84
C GLU A 20 19.13 19.25 11.82
N GLU A 21 18.92 20.04 12.88
CA GLU A 21 17.82 19.80 13.82
C GLU A 21 16.45 19.93 13.10
N VAL A 22 15.51 19.05 13.45
CA VAL A 22 14.20 18.96 12.80
C VAL A 22 13.10 19.03 13.84
N ARG A 23 12.11 19.85 13.56
CA ARG A 23 10.86 19.95 14.31
C ARG A 23 9.68 19.77 13.39
N VAL A 24 8.69 18.96 13.79
CA VAL A 24 7.46 18.70 13.01
C VAL A 24 6.24 18.95 13.89
N GLY A 25 5.57 20.05 13.70
CA GLY A 25 4.51 20.49 14.60
C GLY A 25 5.05 20.67 16.02
N ASN A 26 4.50 19.92 16.98
CA ASN A 26 4.92 19.91 18.38
C ASN A 26 6.01 18.87 18.69
N HIS A 27 6.35 18.02 17.75
CA HIS A 27 7.40 17.01 17.91
C HIS A 27 8.77 17.62 17.67
N GLU A 28 9.64 17.57 18.68
CA GLU A 28 11.07 17.86 18.59
C GLU A 28 11.82 16.53 18.44
N ALA A 29 12.41 16.34 17.25
CA ALA A 29 13.17 15.12 17.01
C ALA A 29 14.43 15.08 17.90
N PRO A 30 14.96 13.89 18.24
CA PRO A 30 16.24 13.77 18.97
C PRO A 30 17.35 14.56 18.29
N ALA A 31 18.37 14.97 19.07
CA ALA A 31 19.53 15.66 18.54
C ALA A 31 20.14 14.92 17.35
N ALA A 32 20.55 15.65 16.32
CA ALA A 32 21.09 15.06 15.09
C ALA A 32 22.28 14.12 15.37
N SER A 33 23.14 14.47 16.33
CA SER A 33 24.27 13.64 16.77
C SER A 33 23.87 12.29 17.37
N ALA A 34 22.64 12.15 17.90
CA ALA A 34 22.14 10.91 18.50
C ALA A 34 21.51 9.93 17.50
N VAL A 35 21.20 10.40 16.28
CA VAL A 35 20.42 9.63 15.28
C VAL A 35 21.07 8.29 14.97
N SER A 36 22.37 8.25 14.69
CA SER A 36 23.09 7.00 14.36
C SER A 36 23.01 5.97 15.48
N ALA A 37 23.22 6.40 16.72
CA ALA A 37 23.13 5.51 17.89
C ALA A 37 21.71 4.99 18.12
N ILE A 38 20.69 5.84 17.94
CA ILE A 38 19.29 5.44 18.04
C ILE A 38 18.95 4.41 16.97
N LEU A 39 19.33 4.63 15.72
CA LEU A 39 19.06 3.67 14.62
C LEU A 39 19.74 2.32 14.88
N THR A 40 20.97 2.30 15.36
CA THR A 40 21.66 1.06 15.77
C THR A 40 20.91 0.34 16.88
N HIS A 41 20.44 1.07 17.88
CA HIS A 41 19.63 0.50 18.96
C HIS A 41 18.30 -0.06 18.43
N LEU A 42 17.62 0.64 17.54
CA LEU A 42 16.38 0.14 16.93
C LEU A 42 16.61 -1.14 16.13
N GLN A 43 17.67 -1.22 15.35
CA GLN A 43 18.02 -2.40 14.59
C GLN A 43 18.27 -3.62 15.50
N THR A 44 18.98 -3.45 16.61
CA THR A 44 19.25 -4.54 17.55
C THR A 44 18.01 -4.96 18.35
N SER A 45 17.17 -3.99 18.75
CA SER A 45 16.00 -4.25 19.59
C SER A 45 14.83 -4.89 18.85
N PHE A 46 14.62 -4.55 17.57
CA PHE A 46 13.46 -5.00 16.79
C PHE A 46 13.79 -6.09 15.76
N GLY A 47 15.07 -6.36 15.47
CA GLY A 47 15.48 -7.29 14.41
C GLY A 47 15.52 -8.77 14.80
N GLN A 48 15.31 -9.15 16.07
CA GLN A 48 15.69 -10.49 16.57
C GLN A 48 14.52 -11.46 16.82
N ASN A 49 13.28 -11.09 16.53
CA ASN A 49 12.13 -11.96 16.78
C ASN A 49 11.99 -13.05 15.71
N LYS A 50 11.81 -14.31 16.13
CA LYS A 50 11.54 -15.44 15.22
C LYS A 50 10.05 -15.78 15.08
N ASP A 51 9.24 -15.37 16.05
CA ASP A 51 7.79 -15.57 16.04
C ASP A 51 7.10 -14.51 15.17
N ALA A 52 6.28 -14.94 14.20
CA ALA A 52 5.63 -14.05 13.22
C ALA A 52 4.71 -12.99 13.87
N ARG A 53 4.02 -13.31 14.96
CA ARG A 53 3.16 -12.35 15.67
C ARG A 53 3.99 -11.27 16.34
N ARG A 54 5.10 -11.66 16.96
CA ARG A 54 6.04 -10.72 17.58
C ARG A 54 6.74 -9.87 16.53
N GLN A 55 7.06 -10.44 15.36
CA GLN A 55 7.63 -9.68 14.24
C GLN A 55 6.65 -8.63 13.74
N LEU A 56 5.35 -8.96 13.61
CA LEU A 56 4.32 -7.99 13.22
C LEU A 56 4.26 -6.84 14.22
N ILE A 57 4.12 -7.14 15.52
CA ILE A 57 4.10 -6.12 16.58
C ILE A 57 5.39 -5.29 16.55
N SER A 58 6.55 -5.93 16.37
CA SER A 58 7.84 -5.26 16.27
C SER A 58 7.92 -4.29 15.09
N ALA A 59 7.40 -4.67 13.93
CA ALA A 59 7.37 -3.81 12.75
C ALA A 59 6.51 -2.56 12.98
N LEU A 60 5.35 -2.71 13.62
CA LEU A 60 4.47 -1.58 13.94
C LEU A 60 5.04 -0.70 15.06
N ALA A 61 5.69 -1.30 16.04
CA ALA A 61 6.40 -0.62 17.10
C ALA A 61 7.62 0.17 16.56
N TYR A 62 8.38 -0.45 15.66
CA TYR A 62 9.49 0.19 14.95
C TYR A 62 9.04 1.40 14.13
N HIS A 63 7.85 1.32 13.52
CA HIS A 63 7.27 2.44 12.77
C HIS A 63 7.25 3.73 13.59
N HIS A 64 6.68 3.68 14.80
CA HIS A 64 6.66 4.86 15.68
C HIS A 64 8.07 5.34 16.03
N ARG A 65 8.95 4.43 16.44
CA ARG A 65 10.30 4.79 16.85
C ARG A 65 11.12 5.41 15.72
N LEU A 66 10.96 4.93 14.49
CA LEU A 66 11.60 5.52 13.32
C LEU A 66 11.01 6.90 12.98
N ALA A 67 9.68 7.05 13.07
CA ALA A 67 9.00 8.33 12.89
C ALA A 67 9.46 9.35 13.93
N TRP A 68 9.56 8.96 15.19
CA TRP A 68 10.05 9.79 16.29
C TRP A 68 11.52 10.19 16.14
N THR A 69 12.36 9.28 15.69
CA THR A 69 13.80 9.54 15.47
C THR A 69 14.02 10.60 14.40
N HIS A 70 13.16 10.65 13.38
CA HIS A 70 13.27 11.60 12.27
C HIS A 70 14.69 11.65 11.67
N PRO A 71 15.21 10.54 11.12
CA PRO A 71 16.64 10.42 10.79
C PRO A 71 17.10 11.28 9.62
N PHE A 72 16.21 11.85 8.84
CA PHE A 72 16.54 12.67 7.67
C PHE A 72 16.05 14.11 7.84
N ILE A 73 16.60 15.02 7.06
CA ILE A 73 16.14 16.43 7.05
C ILE A 73 14.72 16.55 6.48
N ASP A 74 14.35 15.70 5.51
CA ASP A 74 13.01 15.59 4.92
C ASP A 74 12.72 14.15 4.48
N GLY A 75 11.44 13.86 4.24
CA GLY A 75 10.98 12.57 3.72
C GLY A 75 10.79 11.47 4.75
N ASN A 76 10.94 11.75 6.05
CA ASN A 76 10.87 10.76 7.12
C ASN A 76 9.57 9.96 7.11
N GLY A 77 8.41 10.61 6.92
CA GLY A 77 7.13 9.90 6.85
C GLY A 77 7.04 8.90 5.69
N ARG A 78 7.64 9.24 4.52
CA ARG A 78 7.71 8.32 3.37
C ARG A 78 8.62 7.13 3.66
N VAL A 79 9.79 7.39 4.23
CA VAL A 79 10.76 6.36 4.62
C VAL A 79 10.16 5.43 5.68
N THR A 80 9.55 5.97 6.72
CA THR A 80 8.93 5.20 7.80
C THR A 80 7.86 4.25 7.26
N ARG A 81 6.94 4.74 6.42
CA ARG A 81 5.90 3.88 5.81
C ARG A 81 6.50 2.82 4.89
N MET A 82 7.52 3.18 4.11
CA MET A 82 8.20 2.23 3.22
C MET A 82 8.96 1.15 4.02
N MET A 83 9.67 1.52 5.07
CA MET A 83 10.38 0.56 5.92
C MET A 83 9.42 -0.42 6.59
N THR A 84 8.31 0.07 7.13
CA THR A 84 7.28 -0.79 7.70
C THR A 84 6.69 -1.73 6.65
N HIS A 85 6.41 -1.21 5.45
CA HIS A 85 5.93 -2.01 4.33
C HIS A 85 6.92 -3.14 3.96
N LEU A 86 8.22 -2.87 3.92
CA LEU A 86 9.24 -3.87 3.65
C LEU A 86 9.32 -4.93 4.76
N GLN A 87 9.19 -4.52 6.04
CA GLN A 87 9.14 -5.47 7.16
C GLN A 87 7.91 -6.38 7.08
N LEU A 88 6.75 -5.82 6.75
CA LEU A 88 5.52 -6.60 6.56
C LEU A 88 5.61 -7.53 5.33
N LEU A 89 6.29 -7.11 4.27
CA LEU A 89 6.57 -7.97 3.11
C LEU A 89 7.42 -9.20 3.49
N GLN A 90 8.41 -9.03 4.36
CA GLN A 90 9.22 -10.14 4.88
C GLN A 90 8.40 -11.15 5.69
N LEU A 91 7.28 -10.71 6.28
CA LEU A 91 6.31 -11.58 6.94
C LEU A 91 5.35 -12.31 5.98
N GLY A 92 5.53 -12.16 4.67
CA GLY A 92 4.69 -12.76 3.64
C GLY A 92 3.44 -11.95 3.29
N LEU A 93 3.27 -10.76 3.86
CA LEU A 93 2.18 -9.85 3.52
C LEU A 93 2.50 -9.14 2.19
N ARG A 94 2.00 -9.70 1.09
CA ARG A 94 2.33 -9.25 -0.26
C ARG A 94 1.69 -7.90 -0.60
N PRO A 95 2.47 -6.89 -0.98
CA PRO A 95 2.00 -5.50 -1.15
C PRO A 95 1.04 -5.28 -2.32
N HIS A 96 0.99 -6.17 -3.31
CA HIS A 96 0.02 -6.04 -4.39
C HIS A 96 -1.39 -6.47 -3.99
N LEU A 97 -1.56 -7.08 -2.83
CA LEU A 97 -2.86 -7.50 -2.32
C LEU A 97 -3.41 -6.55 -1.26
N TRP A 98 -2.55 -5.81 -0.53
CA TRP A 98 -2.97 -4.88 0.52
C TRP A 98 -1.94 -3.76 0.71
N SER A 99 -2.32 -2.65 1.33
CA SER A 99 -1.43 -1.51 1.53
C SER A 99 -1.68 -0.81 2.86
N LEU A 100 -0.70 -0.92 3.77
CA LEU A 100 -0.71 -0.14 5.01
C LEU A 100 -0.83 1.37 4.73
N SER A 101 -0.10 1.87 3.74
CA SER A 101 -0.16 3.30 3.37
C SER A 101 -1.56 3.74 2.93
N ARG A 102 -2.33 2.88 2.26
CA ARG A 102 -3.72 3.14 1.92
C ARG A 102 -4.59 3.19 3.19
N GLY A 103 -4.42 2.25 4.10
CA GLY A 103 -5.14 2.24 5.39
C GLY A 103 -4.87 3.49 6.22
N LEU A 104 -3.61 3.91 6.31
CA LEU A 104 -3.21 5.14 6.99
C LEU A 104 -3.75 6.40 6.30
N ALA A 105 -3.80 6.42 4.97
CA ALA A 105 -4.39 7.54 4.23
C ALA A 105 -5.90 7.68 4.48
N ARG A 106 -6.60 6.56 4.69
CA ARG A 106 -8.04 6.54 5.05
C ARG A 106 -8.31 7.06 6.46
N ARG A 107 -7.38 6.86 7.37
CA ARG A 107 -7.46 7.27 8.78
C ARG A 107 -6.38 8.30 9.11
N HIS A 108 -6.16 9.23 8.19
CA HIS A 108 -5.05 10.18 8.23
C HIS A 108 -5.01 11.02 9.53
N GLU A 109 -6.14 11.59 9.94
CA GLU A 109 -6.23 12.39 11.17
C GLU A 109 -5.94 11.55 12.41
N ASP A 110 -6.54 10.34 12.48
CA ASP A 110 -6.30 9.42 13.59
C ASP A 110 -4.82 9.02 13.66
N TYR A 111 -4.21 8.74 12.51
CA TYR A 111 -2.81 8.36 12.45
C TYR A 111 -1.89 9.44 13.04
N TYR A 112 -2.06 10.71 12.65
CA TYR A 112 -1.24 11.79 13.19
C TYR A 112 -1.55 12.07 14.66
N ARG A 113 -2.81 11.95 15.07
CA ARG A 113 -3.21 12.04 16.48
C ARG A 113 -2.53 10.95 17.33
N MET A 114 -2.55 9.70 16.87
CA MET A 114 -1.95 8.58 17.59
C MET A 114 -0.42 8.67 17.64
N LEU A 115 0.23 9.16 16.57
CA LEU A 115 1.66 9.47 16.60
C LEU A 115 1.97 10.51 17.68
N ALA A 116 1.26 11.65 17.66
CA ALA A 116 1.48 12.72 18.63
C ALA A 116 1.20 12.29 20.08
N MET A 117 0.23 11.40 20.30
CA MET A 117 -0.03 10.84 21.62
C MET A 117 1.11 9.93 22.09
N ALA A 118 1.67 9.10 21.21
CA ALA A 118 2.76 8.17 21.54
C ALA A 118 4.10 8.90 21.78
N ASP A 119 4.22 10.18 21.34
CA ASP A 119 5.37 11.03 21.62
C ASP A 119 5.30 11.70 23.02
N ARG A 120 4.16 11.59 23.72
CA ARG A 120 4.00 12.22 25.02
C ARG A 120 4.95 11.65 26.06
N PRO A 121 5.41 12.49 27.00
CA PRO A 121 6.16 12.01 28.16
C PRO A 121 5.36 10.99 28.99
N ARG A 122 6.06 10.20 29.74
CA ARG A 122 5.50 9.28 30.72
C ARG A 122 4.65 10.02 31.77
N GLU A 123 3.47 9.48 32.05
CA GLU A 123 2.50 10.04 33.00
C GLU A 123 2.54 9.31 34.36
N GLY A 124 3.69 9.30 35.03
CA GLY A 124 3.86 8.69 36.35
C GLY A 124 4.49 7.28 36.33
N ASP A 125 4.59 6.66 37.49
CA ASP A 125 5.37 5.44 37.69
C ASP A 125 4.74 4.18 37.09
N LEU A 126 3.44 4.19 36.87
CA LEU A 126 2.70 3.08 36.27
C LEU A 126 2.69 3.11 34.72
N ASP A 127 3.23 4.15 34.12
CA ASP A 127 3.27 4.34 32.65
C ASP A 127 4.61 3.92 32.03
N GLY A 128 5.14 2.78 32.49
CA GLY A 128 6.39 2.20 31.98
C GLY A 128 7.66 2.78 32.62
N ARG A 129 8.81 2.42 32.07
CA ARG A 129 10.14 2.81 32.59
C ARG A 129 10.91 3.79 31.71
N GLY A 130 10.42 4.05 30.49
CA GLY A 130 11.05 4.96 29.54
C GLY A 130 10.71 6.42 29.79
N GLN A 131 11.21 7.30 28.92
CA GLN A 131 10.89 8.72 28.96
C GLN A 131 9.50 9.02 28.38
N MET A 132 9.05 8.20 27.40
CA MET A 132 7.76 8.32 26.74
C MET A 132 6.71 7.39 27.38
N SER A 133 5.42 7.80 27.25
CA SER A 133 4.28 7.03 27.73
C SER A 133 4.19 5.66 27.06
N GLN A 134 4.29 4.61 27.87
CA GLN A 134 4.12 3.23 27.40
C GLN A 134 2.67 2.95 27.02
N ARG A 135 1.71 3.50 27.76
CA ARG A 135 0.28 3.38 27.50
C ARG A 135 -0.07 3.92 26.11
N HIS A 136 0.36 5.14 25.79
CA HIS A 136 0.09 5.76 24.49
C HIS A 136 0.85 5.05 23.36
N TYR A 137 2.04 4.54 23.62
CA TYR A 137 2.77 3.73 22.65
C TYR A 137 2.05 2.43 22.32
N PHE A 138 1.50 1.73 23.30
CA PHE A 138 0.69 0.53 23.04
C PHE A 138 -0.60 0.86 22.29
N ALA A 139 -1.29 1.93 22.65
CA ALA A 139 -2.46 2.40 21.93
C ALA A 139 -2.15 2.71 20.45
N PHE A 140 -0.96 3.26 20.17
CA PHE A 140 -0.52 3.44 18.78
C PHE A 140 -0.33 2.10 18.05
N ILE A 141 0.28 1.10 18.70
CA ILE A 141 0.48 -0.24 18.10
C ILE A 141 -0.86 -0.91 17.83
N GLU A 142 -1.81 -0.83 18.77
CA GLU A 142 -3.18 -1.33 18.60
C GLU A 142 -3.88 -0.65 17.42
N PHE A 143 -3.81 0.68 17.33
CA PHE A 143 -4.32 1.41 16.18
C PHE A 143 -3.72 0.93 14.85
N MET A 144 -2.41 0.70 14.80
CA MET A 144 -1.74 0.20 13.60
C MET A 144 -2.16 -1.23 13.24
N LEU A 145 -2.43 -2.09 14.24
CA LEU A 145 -2.99 -3.42 14.03
C LEU A 145 -4.42 -3.34 13.46
N ASP A 146 -5.25 -2.44 13.98
CA ASP A 146 -6.60 -2.19 13.44
C ASP A 146 -6.55 -1.73 11.98
N VAL A 147 -5.60 -0.86 11.63
CA VAL A 147 -5.38 -0.44 10.24
C VAL A 147 -4.98 -1.62 9.37
N CYS A 148 -4.10 -2.50 9.84
CA CYS A 148 -3.72 -3.72 9.10
C CYS A 148 -4.94 -4.63 8.89
N HIS A 149 -5.75 -4.85 9.92
CA HIS A 149 -6.94 -5.68 9.88
C HIS A 149 -7.97 -5.12 8.87
N ASP A 150 -8.26 -3.81 8.93
CA ASP A 150 -9.14 -3.13 7.96
C ASP A 150 -8.67 -3.35 6.50
N GLN A 151 -7.36 -3.35 6.26
CA GLN A 151 -6.83 -3.61 4.92
C GLN A 151 -6.96 -5.08 4.49
N VAL A 152 -6.85 -6.02 5.42
CA VAL A 152 -7.10 -7.44 5.14
C VAL A 152 -8.57 -7.66 4.82
N ASP A 153 -9.49 -7.12 5.62
CA ASP A 153 -10.94 -7.22 5.38
C ASP A 153 -11.34 -6.60 4.04
N TYR A 154 -10.77 -5.43 3.74
CA TYR A 154 -10.95 -4.81 2.43
C TYR A 154 -10.53 -5.76 1.29
N MET A 155 -9.38 -6.40 1.41
CA MET A 155 -8.88 -7.31 0.36
C MET A 155 -9.73 -8.56 0.24
N ILE A 156 -10.18 -9.14 1.37
CA ILE A 156 -11.11 -10.28 1.37
C ILE A 156 -12.39 -9.90 0.61
N ALA A 157 -12.97 -8.74 0.91
CA ALA A 157 -14.19 -8.26 0.25
C ALA A 157 -13.95 -7.89 -1.23
N ALA A 158 -12.79 -7.32 -1.56
CA ALA A 158 -12.43 -6.93 -2.92
C ALA A 158 -12.19 -8.14 -3.83
N LEU A 159 -11.56 -9.19 -3.29
CA LEU A 159 -11.23 -10.43 -3.99
C LEU A 159 -12.33 -11.51 -3.90
N ASP A 160 -13.46 -11.20 -3.28
CA ASP A 160 -14.62 -12.08 -3.31
C ASP A 160 -15.01 -12.39 -4.76
N ARG A 161 -14.90 -13.65 -5.15
CA ARG A 161 -15.05 -14.09 -6.54
C ARG A 161 -16.42 -13.73 -7.12
N LYS A 162 -17.47 -13.91 -6.34
CA LYS A 162 -18.85 -13.63 -6.78
C LYS A 162 -19.06 -12.14 -7.00
N ARG A 163 -18.69 -11.33 -6.01
CA ARG A 163 -18.81 -9.87 -6.08
C ARG A 163 -17.90 -9.26 -7.15
N MET A 164 -16.70 -9.81 -7.34
CA MET A 164 -15.78 -9.38 -8.40
C MET A 164 -16.38 -9.68 -9.78
N HIS A 165 -16.93 -10.88 -9.97
CA HIS A 165 -17.62 -11.26 -11.21
C HIS A 165 -18.82 -10.35 -11.51
N GLU A 166 -19.68 -10.10 -10.52
CA GLU A 166 -20.85 -9.21 -10.66
C GLU A 166 -20.44 -7.78 -11.04
N ARG A 167 -19.41 -7.23 -10.38
CA ARG A 167 -18.86 -5.88 -10.69
C ARG A 167 -18.33 -5.83 -12.11
N LEU A 168 -17.58 -6.85 -12.51
CA LEU A 168 -16.98 -6.94 -13.83
C LEU A 168 -18.07 -7.02 -14.93
N ILE A 169 -19.06 -7.87 -14.78
CA ILE A 169 -20.20 -7.95 -15.74
C ILE A 169 -20.93 -6.61 -15.81
N ARG A 170 -21.13 -5.94 -14.66
CA ARG A 170 -21.76 -4.61 -14.62
C ARG A 170 -20.92 -3.57 -15.37
N ALA A 171 -19.58 -3.57 -15.16
CA ALA A 171 -18.69 -2.66 -15.85
C ALA A 171 -18.74 -2.85 -17.37
N PHE A 172 -18.71 -4.10 -17.84
CA PHE A 172 -18.82 -4.39 -19.29
C PHE A 172 -20.15 -4.00 -19.90
N LYS A 173 -21.23 -3.94 -19.11
CA LYS A 173 -22.55 -3.53 -19.60
C LYS A 173 -22.75 -2.02 -19.60
N ASN A 174 -22.18 -1.29 -18.63
CA ASN A 174 -22.61 0.07 -18.33
C ASN A 174 -21.47 1.11 -18.42
N ASN A 175 -20.20 0.70 -18.56
CA ASN A 175 -19.10 1.67 -18.59
C ASN A 175 -19.04 2.36 -19.95
N GLU A 176 -19.27 3.67 -19.96
CA GLU A 176 -19.30 4.50 -21.17
C GLU A 176 -18.02 4.39 -21.99
N ARG A 177 -16.85 4.38 -21.32
CA ARG A 177 -15.55 4.27 -21.99
C ARG A 177 -15.39 2.93 -22.73
N MET A 178 -15.93 1.83 -22.20
CA MET A 178 -15.92 0.54 -22.90
C MET A 178 -16.83 0.56 -24.12
N LEU A 179 -18.00 1.19 -23.98
CA LEU A 179 -18.94 1.37 -25.10
C LEU A 179 -18.34 2.23 -26.23
N GLU A 180 -17.69 3.33 -25.89
CA GLU A 180 -16.97 4.20 -26.85
C GLU A 180 -15.84 3.47 -27.57
N MET A 181 -15.12 2.58 -26.88
CA MET A 181 -14.08 1.72 -27.46
C MET A 181 -14.65 0.57 -28.30
N GLY A 182 -15.96 0.41 -28.36
CA GLY A 182 -16.65 -0.68 -29.06
C GLY A 182 -16.43 -2.05 -28.43
N ILE A 183 -16.07 -2.11 -27.12
CA ILE A 183 -15.90 -3.35 -26.38
C ILE A 183 -17.28 -3.93 -26.07
N ARG A 184 -17.46 -5.19 -26.37
CA ARG A 184 -18.75 -5.88 -26.23
C ARG A 184 -18.97 -6.41 -24.82
N PRO A 185 -20.19 -6.32 -24.26
CA PRO A 185 -20.53 -6.89 -22.96
C PRO A 185 -20.25 -8.39 -22.83
N GLU A 186 -20.34 -9.14 -23.92
CA GLU A 186 -20.06 -10.58 -24.01
C GLU A 186 -18.61 -10.93 -23.62
N SER A 187 -17.71 -9.95 -23.66
CA SER A 187 -16.31 -10.14 -23.23
C SER A 187 -16.13 -10.21 -21.72
N GLY A 188 -17.12 -9.77 -20.96
CA GLY A 188 -17.06 -9.78 -19.48
C GLY A 188 -16.71 -11.13 -18.89
N PRO A 189 -17.40 -12.22 -19.22
CA PRO A 189 -17.06 -13.57 -18.73
C PRO A 189 -15.63 -14.03 -19.09
N ALA A 190 -15.16 -13.69 -20.30
CA ALA A 190 -13.81 -14.05 -20.74
C ALA A 190 -12.74 -13.30 -19.91
N VAL A 191 -12.94 -12.02 -19.65
CA VAL A 191 -12.04 -11.22 -18.82
C VAL A 191 -12.11 -11.66 -17.36
N ALA A 192 -13.30 -12.06 -16.86
CA ALA A 192 -13.45 -12.63 -15.52
C ALA A 192 -12.63 -13.93 -15.38
N ALA A 193 -12.70 -14.83 -16.33
CA ALA A 193 -11.91 -16.05 -16.35
C ALA A 193 -10.41 -15.74 -16.39
N LEU A 194 -9.99 -14.78 -17.21
CA LEU A 194 -8.59 -14.36 -17.30
C LEU A 194 -8.06 -13.79 -15.97
N LEU A 195 -8.84 -12.94 -15.30
CA LEU A 195 -8.47 -12.38 -13.98
C LEU A 195 -8.31 -13.47 -12.91
N LEU A 196 -9.12 -14.52 -12.96
CA LEU A 196 -9.06 -15.62 -12.00
C LEU A 196 -7.88 -16.58 -12.27
N GLN A 197 -7.52 -16.76 -13.53
CA GLN A 197 -6.43 -17.69 -13.94
C GLN A 197 -5.06 -17.02 -13.97
N GLY A 198 -5.02 -15.68 -14.07
CA GLY A 198 -3.78 -14.89 -14.18
C GLY A 198 -3.17 -14.92 -15.59
N SER A 199 -3.36 -15.97 -16.37
CA SER A 199 -2.96 -16.06 -17.78
C SER A 199 -3.75 -17.16 -18.49
N MET A 200 -3.95 -17.01 -19.80
CA MET A 200 -4.57 -18.06 -20.61
C MET A 200 -4.15 -17.97 -22.09
N PRO A 201 -4.33 -19.07 -22.88
CA PRO A 201 -4.16 -19.02 -24.33
C PRO A 201 -5.15 -18.03 -24.99
N ARG A 202 -4.70 -17.36 -26.05
CA ARG A 202 -5.58 -16.45 -26.85
C ARG A 202 -6.80 -17.18 -27.43
N SER A 203 -6.64 -18.47 -27.78
CA SER A 203 -7.72 -19.33 -28.23
C SER A 203 -8.84 -19.41 -27.20
N ASP A 204 -8.46 -19.66 -25.95
CA ASP A 204 -9.39 -19.88 -24.85
C ASP A 204 -10.12 -18.59 -24.51
N LEU A 205 -9.39 -17.45 -24.43
CA LEU A 205 -10.05 -16.15 -24.22
C LEU A 205 -11.11 -15.88 -25.29
N LYS A 206 -10.79 -16.14 -26.57
CA LYS A 206 -11.76 -16.00 -27.67
C LYS A 206 -12.98 -16.90 -27.50
N THR A 207 -12.76 -18.14 -27.10
CA THR A 207 -13.83 -19.11 -26.83
C THR A 207 -14.73 -18.64 -25.68
N PHE A 208 -14.15 -18.12 -24.60
CA PHE A 208 -14.90 -17.61 -23.45
C PHE A 208 -15.75 -16.37 -23.76
N THR A 209 -15.48 -15.62 -24.86
CA THR A 209 -16.35 -14.52 -25.29
C THR A 209 -17.68 -15.02 -25.89
N GLY A 210 -17.78 -16.27 -26.29
CA GLY A 210 -18.93 -16.79 -27.01
C GLY A 210 -19.16 -16.24 -28.41
N LEU A 211 -18.24 -15.40 -28.92
CA LEU A 211 -18.33 -14.78 -30.23
C LEU A 211 -17.81 -15.72 -31.33
N SER A 212 -18.32 -15.56 -32.56
CA SER A 212 -17.78 -16.26 -33.71
C SER A 212 -16.33 -15.80 -34.01
N ALA A 213 -15.58 -16.59 -34.78
CA ALA A 213 -14.13 -16.47 -34.91
C ALA A 213 -13.62 -15.07 -35.27
N ARG A 214 -14.21 -14.39 -36.27
CA ARG A 214 -13.76 -13.05 -36.71
C ARG A 214 -14.08 -11.97 -35.68
N PRO A 215 -15.33 -11.82 -35.17
CA PRO A 215 -15.64 -10.92 -34.07
C PRO A 215 -14.80 -11.15 -32.81
N ALA A 216 -14.45 -12.39 -32.46
CA ALA A 216 -13.61 -12.69 -31.30
C ALA A 216 -12.15 -12.19 -31.47
N ILE A 217 -11.61 -12.21 -32.68
CA ILE A 217 -10.29 -11.64 -33.00
C ILE A 217 -10.31 -10.12 -32.87
N ASP A 218 -11.33 -9.47 -33.42
CA ASP A 218 -11.49 -8.00 -33.36
C ASP A 218 -11.66 -7.57 -31.89
N GLU A 219 -12.45 -8.31 -31.14
CA GLU A 219 -12.69 -8.05 -29.73
C GLU A 219 -11.42 -8.17 -28.88
N LEU A 220 -10.65 -9.24 -29.05
CA LEU A 220 -9.36 -9.39 -28.39
C LEU A 220 -8.44 -8.19 -28.70
N SER A 221 -8.46 -7.72 -29.93
CA SER A 221 -7.68 -6.54 -30.34
C SER A 221 -8.13 -5.27 -29.66
N ARG A 222 -9.45 -5.09 -29.41
CA ARG A 222 -9.99 -3.99 -28.63
C ARG A 222 -9.60 -4.05 -27.16
N LEU A 223 -9.73 -5.23 -26.55
CA LEU A 223 -9.33 -5.46 -25.15
C LEU A 223 -7.85 -5.18 -24.93
N ILE A 224 -6.99 -5.57 -25.88
CA ILE A 224 -5.54 -5.26 -25.80
C ILE A 224 -5.30 -3.75 -25.94
N ARG A 225 -5.93 -3.09 -26.88
CA ARG A 225 -5.81 -1.61 -27.04
C ARG A 225 -6.32 -0.85 -25.82
N ALA A 226 -7.36 -1.34 -25.17
CA ALA A 226 -7.88 -0.78 -23.93
C ALA A 226 -6.98 -1.04 -22.71
N GLY A 227 -6.00 -1.92 -22.82
CA GLY A 227 -5.12 -2.33 -21.74
C GLY A 227 -5.79 -3.29 -20.73
N ILE A 228 -7.01 -3.77 -21.01
CA ILE A 228 -7.73 -4.75 -20.18
C ILE A 228 -7.10 -6.15 -20.31
N VAL A 229 -6.56 -6.43 -21.47
CA VAL A 229 -5.78 -7.64 -21.76
C VAL A 229 -4.38 -7.21 -22.20
N VAL A 230 -3.37 -7.88 -21.69
CA VAL A 230 -1.97 -7.64 -22.05
C VAL A 230 -1.42 -8.86 -22.78
N SER A 231 -0.65 -8.62 -23.83
CA SER A 231 0.13 -9.64 -24.51
C SER A 231 1.60 -9.39 -24.20
N PRO A 232 2.31 -10.30 -23.51
CA PRO A 232 3.72 -10.12 -23.16
C PRO A 232 4.62 -9.80 -24.37
N THR A 233 4.28 -10.36 -25.54
CA THR A 233 4.89 -10.00 -26.82
C THR A 233 3.80 -9.98 -27.91
N PRO A 234 3.97 -9.23 -29.03
CA PRO A 234 2.98 -9.20 -30.12
C PRO A 234 2.63 -10.60 -30.68
N LYS A 235 3.59 -11.54 -30.63
CA LYS A 235 3.44 -12.91 -31.13
C LYS A 235 3.10 -13.93 -30.03
N SER A 236 2.96 -13.50 -28.77
CA SER A 236 2.63 -14.40 -27.66
C SER A 236 1.30 -15.11 -27.92
N ARG A 237 1.31 -16.43 -27.69
CA ARG A 237 0.08 -17.24 -27.69
C ARG A 237 -0.71 -17.12 -26.40
N ILE A 238 -0.11 -16.56 -25.36
CA ILE A 238 -0.68 -16.36 -24.02
C ILE A 238 -1.03 -14.88 -23.86
N VAL A 239 -2.09 -14.62 -23.14
CA VAL A 239 -2.51 -13.30 -22.69
C VAL A 239 -2.64 -13.28 -21.18
N GLU A 240 -2.46 -12.10 -20.59
CA GLU A 240 -2.50 -11.82 -19.16
C GLU A 240 -3.52 -10.70 -18.88
N PRO A 241 -4.06 -10.62 -17.66
CA PRO A 241 -4.95 -9.53 -17.31
C PRO A 241 -4.17 -8.22 -17.23
N GLY A 242 -4.72 -7.18 -17.86
CA GLY A 242 -4.32 -5.80 -17.66
C GLY A 242 -5.30 -5.09 -16.74
N LEU A 243 -4.79 -4.23 -15.89
CA LEU A 243 -5.58 -3.45 -14.94
C LEU A 243 -5.23 -1.95 -15.05
N PRO A 244 -5.57 -1.29 -16.18
CA PRO A 244 -5.40 0.16 -16.26
C PRO A 244 -6.24 0.82 -15.17
N ALA A 245 -5.77 1.95 -14.63
CA ALA A 245 -6.34 2.59 -13.44
C ALA A 245 -7.87 2.80 -13.52
N TRP A 246 -8.36 3.20 -14.71
CA TRP A 246 -9.78 3.41 -14.95
C TRP A 246 -10.61 2.11 -14.86
N PHE A 247 -10.07 0.98 -15.31
CA PHE A 247 -10.73 -0.33 -15.24
C PHE A 247 -10.61 -0.96 -13.85
N ALA A 248 -9.44 -0.80 -13.21
CA ALA A 248 -9.24 -1.25 -11.84
C ALA A 248 -10.24 -0.61 -10.86
N ALA A 249 -10.59 0.67 -11.06
CA ALA A 249 -11.57 1.37 -10.24
C ALA A 249 -12.99 0.77 -10.33
N GLU A 250 -13.35 0.20 -11.48
CA GLU A 250 -14.66 -0.47 -11.66
C GLU A 250 -14.75 -1.82 -10.92
N ILE A 251 -13.62 -2.53 -10.85
CA ILE A 251 -13.54 -3.86 -10.25
C ILE A 251 -13.30 -3.78 -8.75
N PHE A 252 -12.43 -2.86 -8.34
CA PHE A 252 -12.02 -2.66 -6.95
C PHE A 252 -12.52 -1.31 -6.46
N PRO A 253 -13.75 -1.23 -5.94
CA PRO A 253 -14.31 0.01 -5.44
C PRO A 253 -13.42 0.56 -4.33
N ASP A 254 -13.32 1.89 -4.25
CA ASP A 254 -12.50 2.61 -3.27
C ASP A 254 -10.97 2.42 -3.39
N LEU A 255 -10.48 1.74 -4.45
CA LEU A 255 -9.04 1.59 -4.65
C LEU A 255 -8.33 2.95 -4.79
N HIS A 256 -8.98 3.91 -5.45
CA HIS A 256 -8.44 5.25 -5.73
C HIS A 256 -9.26 6.39 -5.08
N ARG A 257 -10.19 6.07 -4.20
CA ARG A 257 -10.96 7.10 -3.52
C ARG A 257 -10.00 7.96 -2.67
N ARG A 258 -9.84 9.21 -3.06
CA ARG A 258 -9.25 10.22 -2.19
C ARG A 258 -10.24 10.44 -1.06
N PHE A 259 -9.81 10.20 0.16
CA PHE A 259 -10.61 10.56 1.33
C PHE A 259 -10.46 12.06 1.53
N GLN A 260 -11.59 12.76 1.42
CA GLN A 260 -11.72 14.16 1.78
C GLN A 260 -11.67 14.28 3.30
#